data_f6eb984d6995f87e15647d8f2dd9b22d
#
_entry.id   f6eb984d6995f87e15647d8f2dd9b22d
#
_cell.length_a   1.000
_cell.length_b   1.000
_cell.length_c   1.000
_cell.angle_alpha   90.00
_cell.angle_beta   90.00
_cell.angle_gamma   90.00
#
_symmetry.space_group_name_H-M   'P 1'
#
loop_
_entity.id
_entity.type
_entity.pdbx_description
1 polymer ?
#
loop_
_entity_poly.entity_id
_entity_poly.type
_entity_poly.pdbx_seq_one_letter_code
_entity_poly.pdbx_strand_id
1 'polypeptide(L)' 'IATIDELGVLSVSNAGWASNTTKERLNGLPNVRINQKNWTWYLNGNEWSGEWTRVGTV' A
#
# COMPACT_ATOMS: atom_id res chain seq x y z
N ILE A 1 7.48 5.55 -1.13
CA ILE A 1 6.38 4.77 -0.58
C ILE A 1 5.91 3.66 -1.54
N ALA A 2 6.39 3.71 -2.76
CA ALA A 2 6.13 2.64 -3.71
C ALA A 2 7.36 2.45 -4.60
N THR A 3 7.66 1.21 -4.92
CA THR A 3 8.74 0.87 -5.85
C THR A 3 8.30 -0.22 -6.80
N ILE A 4 8.84 -0.20 -8.01
CA ILE A 4 8.65 -1.25 -9.00
C ILE A 4 10.03 -1.81 -9.31
N ASP A 5 10.19 -3.13 -9.18
CA ASP A 5 11.48 -3.76 -9.45
C ASP A 5 11.67 -4.07 -10.95
N GLU A 6 12.79 -4.71 -11.28
CA GLU A 6 13.13 -5.04 -12.66
C GLU A 6 12.13 -5.99 -13.31
N LEU A 7 11.42 -6.75 -12.51
CA LEU A 7 10.42 -7.70 -12.99
C LEU A 7 9.02 -7.10 -13.08
N GLY A 8 8.89 -5.81 -12.76
CA GLY A 8 7.60 -5.14 -12.76
C GLY A 8 6.78 -5.38 -11.52
N VAL A 9 7.37 -5.90 -10.45
CA VAL A 9 6.66 -6.17 -9.21
C VAL A 9 6.58 -4.91 -8.36
N LEU A 10 5.36 -4.51 -8.01
CA LEU A 10 5.10 -3.34 -7.20
C LEU A 10 5.15 -3.68 -5.73
N SER A 11 5.89 -2.89 -4.96
CA SER A 11 5.92 -2.97 -3.51
C SER A 11 5.53 -1.62 -2.92
N VAL A 12 4.81 -1.63 -1.82
CA VAL A 12 4.31 -0.41 -1.19
C VAL A 12 4.61 -0.37 0.29
N SER A 13 4.74 0.84 0.81
CA SER A 13 4.93 1.09 2.24
C SER A 13 4.34 2.47 2.55
N ASN A 14 3.84 2.67 3.76
CA ASN A 14 3.40 4.00 4.19
C ASN A 14 4.56 4.88 4.66
N ALA A 15 5.78 4.35 4.70
CA ALA A 15 6.99 5.06 5.15
C ALA A 15 6.83 5.69 6.54
N GLY A 16 5.99 5.10 7.39
CA GLY A 16 5.70 5.64 8.72
C GLY A 16 4.64 6.75 8.73
N TRP A 17 4.11 7.13 7.58
CA TRP A 17 3.10 8.19 7.47
C TRP A 17 1.71 7.58 7.28
N ALA A 18 0.98 7.42 8.39
CA ALA A 18 -0.38 6.88 8.35
C ALA A 18 -1.39 8.02 8.22
N SER A 19 -1.38 8.72 7.10
CA SER A 19 -2.25 9.87 6.85
C SER A 19 -3.20 9.61 5.68
N ASN A 20 -4.26 10.43 5.59
CA ASN A 20 -5.19 10.35 4.46
C ASN A 20 -4.50 10.59 3.12
N THR A 21 -3.53 11.50 3.09
CA THR A 21 -2.76 11.77 1.88
C THR A 21 -2.00 10.53 1.41
N THR A 22 -1.34 9.83 2.33
CA THR A 22 -0.64 8.59 2.02
C THR A 22 -1.61 7.54 1.51
N LYS A 23 -2.76 7.40 2.16
CA LYS A 23 -3.78 6.45 1.75
C LYS A 23 -4.29 6.74 0.33
N GLU A 24 -4.56 8.01 0.02
CA GLU A 24 -5.02 8.40 -1.31
C GLU A 24 -3.98 8.12 -2.38
N ARG A 25 -2.71 8.41 -2.10
CA ARG A 25 -1.62 8.16 -3.04
C ARG A 25 -1.45 6.67 -3.32
N LEU A 26 -1.53 5.84 -2.29
CA LEU A 26 -1.42 4.40 -2.46
C LEU A 26 -2.60 3.85 -3.24
N ASN A 27 -3.81 4.34 -2.99
CA ASN A 27 -5.01 3.90 -3.71
C ASN A 27 -4.99 4.30 -5.19
N GLY A 28 -4.15 5.25 -5.57
CA GLY A 28 -3.96 5.63 -6.96
C GLY A 28 -3.09 4.65 -7.76
N LEU A 29 -2.47 3.69 -7.10
CA LEU A 29 -1.60 2.72 -7.76
C LEU A 29 -2.40 1.51 -8.27
N PRO A 30 -1.92 0.86 -9.35
CA PRO A 30 -2.60 -0.33 -9.85
C PRO A 30 -2.54 -1.47 -8.82
N ASN A 31 -3.64 -2.20 -8.69
CA ASN A 31 -3.77 -3.36 -7.81
C ASN A 31 -3.56 -3.03 -6.33
N VAL A 32 -3.65 -1.76 -5.94
CA VAL A 32 -3.54 -1.33 -4.54
C VAL A 32 -4.88 -0.79 -4.07
N ARG A 33 -5.37 -1.36 -3.00
CA ARG A 33 -6.60 -0.89 -2.37
C ARG A 33 -6.40 -0.84 -0.86
N ILE A 34 -6.41 0.36 -0.33
CA ILE A 34 -6.21 0.60 1.11
C ILE A 34 -7.55 0.95 1.74
N ASN A 35 -7.90 0.23 2.80
CA ASN A 35 -9.07 0.53 3.62
C ASN A 35 -8.63 0.72 5.05
N GLN A 36 -9.42 1.46 5.82
CA GLN A 36 -9.17 1.66 7.24
C GLN A 36 -10.44 1.31 8.01
N LYS A 37 -10.30 0.50 9.06
CA LYS A 37 -11.40 0.13 9.92
C LYS A 37 -10.88 -0.03 11.34
N ASN A 38 -11.53 0.62 12.31
CA ASN A 38 -11.14 0.56 13.72
C ASN A 38 -9.65 0.90 13.91
N TRP A 39 -9.19 1.95 13.21
CA TRP A 39 -7.80 2.45 13.27
C TRP A 39 -6.77 1.51 12.66
N THR A 40 -7.21 0.41 12.06
CA THR A 40 -6.34 -0.55 11.39
C THR A 40 -6.45 -0.38 9.88
N TRP A 41 -5.31 -0.31 9.21
CA TRP A 41 -5.27 -0.25 7.76
C TRP A 41 -5.27 -1.66 7.18
N TYR A 42 -5.96 -1.82 6.07
CA TYR A 42 -6.02 -3.08 5.33
C TYR A 42 -5.54 -2.85 3.90
N LEU A 43 -4.63 -3.69 3.46
CA LEU A 43 -4.12 -3.69 2.08
C LEU A 43 -4.73 -4.87 1.35
N ASN A 44 -5.54 -4.58 0.32
CA ASN A 44 -6.21 -5.60 -0.48
C ASN A 44 -7.00 -6.61 0.37
N GLY A 45 -7.63 -6.13 1.44
CA GLY A 45 -8.44 -6.95 2.33
C GLY A 45 -7.67 -7.63 3.45
N ASN A 46 -6.35 -7.43 3.54
CA ASN A 46 -5.52 -8.04 4.59
C ASN A 46 -5.00 -6.96 5.53
N GLU A 47 -4.95 -7.27 6.82
CA GLU A 47 -4.40 -6.35 7.80
C GLU A 47 -2.96 -5.97 7.44
N TRP A 48 -2.66 -4.66 7.48
CA TRP A 48 -1.38 -4.14 7.01
C TRP A 48 -0.87 -3.08 7.98
N SER A 49 0.35 -3.24 8.44
CA SER A 49 0.98 -2.31 9.38
C SER A 49 1.68 -1.14 8.70
N GLY A 50 1.71 -1.12 7.38
CA GLY A 50 2.42 -0.08 6.64
C GLY A 50 3.84 -0.46 6.23
N GLU A 51 4.26 -1.67 6.53
CA GLU A 51 5.58 -2.18 6.14
C GLU A 51 5.66 -2.43 4.64
N TRP A 52 6.88 -2.55 4.12
CA TRP A 52 7.08 -2.87 2.71
C TRP A 52 6.40 -4.20 2.38
N THR A 53 5.45 -4.14 1.47
CA THR A 53 4.65 -5.31 1.08
C THR A 53 4.58 -5.38 -0.44
N ARG A 54 4.85 -6.56 -0.97
CA ARG A 54 4.75 -6.83 -2.39
C ARG A 54 3.28 -6.98 -2.77
N VAL A 55 2.82 -6.17 -3.73
CA VAL A 55 1.42 -6.17 -4.15
C VAL A 55 1.20 -7.09 -5.35
N GLY A 56 2.13 -7.10 -6.28
CA GLY A 56 2.00 -7.91 -7.49
C GLY A 56 2.62 -7.22 -8.69
N THR A 57 2.50 -7.86 -9.84
CA THR A 57 3.04 -7.32 -11.09
C THR A 57 2.14 -6.22 -11.64
N VAL A 58 2.76 -5.14 -12.05
CA VAL A 58 2.06 -4.00 -12.66
C VAL A 58 1.86 -4.26 -14.15
#